data_c7e19aac158695f14ccc6f9defdb1268
#
_entry.id   c7e19aac158695f14ccc6f9defdb1268
#
_cell.length_a   1.000
_cell.length_b   1.000
_cell.length_c   1.000
_cell.angle_alpha   90.00
_cell.angle_beta   90.00
_cell.angle_gamma   90.00
#
_symmetry.space_group_name_H-M   'P 1'
#
loop_
_entity.id
_entity.type
_entity.pdbx_description
1 polymer ?
#
loop_
_entity_poly.entity_id
_entity_poly.type
_entity_poly.pdbx_seq_one_letter_code
_entity_poly.pdbx_strand_id
1 'polypeptide(L)'
;GHEKYSLLGITHTTASQHVMDGFSSLLTHPVMPWDAIICTSNCVLDTVTKVINSQKDYLKDKLGAKSFSLPQFPIIPLGVDPIYFELNEENKSSARKNLKIGQNDIAIVFVGRLSFHAKSHPFPMYLALERIQKDLPNDKKIHLIQTGWFANDHIKNAFENEAKKICPNINLIFLDGRNQNLKLQSLAASDIFVSLSDNIQETFGLTPLEGMASGLPVVATDWNGYRDTVRDNKDGFLVPTYTLPEGNLEG
;
A
#
# COMPACT_ATOMS: atom_id res chain seq x y z
N GLY A 1 -26.66 23.44 -11.63
CA GLY A 1 -25.77 23.20 -12.64
C GLY A 1 -24.30 23.27 -12.28
N HIS A 2 -23.56 22.55 -13.05
CA HIS A 2 -22.10 22.41 -12.97
C HIS A 2 -21.31 23.73 -13.08
N GLU A 3 -21.85 24.77 -13.69
CA GLU A 3 -21.21 26.10 -13.77
C GLU A 3 -21.40 26.97 -12.51
N LYS A 4 -22.20 26.56 -11.56
CA LYS A 4 -22.52 27.34 -10.36
C LYS A 4 -21.63 27.03 -9.15
N TYR A 5 -20.92 25.91 -9.17
CA TYR A 5 -20.11 25.41 -8.07
C TYR A 5 -18.81 24.86 -8.63
N SER A 6 -17.74 24.97 -7.85
CA SER A 6 -16.55 24.14 -8.07
C SER A 6 -16.82 22.73 -7.60
N LEU A 7 -16.53 21.75 -8.44
CA LEU A 7 -16.58 20.34 -8.10
C LEU A 7 -15.20 19.89 -7.67
N LEU A 8 -15.13 19.24 -6.51
CA LEU A 8 -13.89 18.69 -5.99
C LEU A 8 -14.04 17.20 -5.76
N GLY A 9 -13.20 16.42 -6.42
CA GLY A 9 -13.07 14.98 -6.22
C GLY A 9 -11.71 14.60 -5.66
N ILE A 10 -11.57 13.38 -5.18
CA ILE A 10 -10.31 12.79 -4.75
C ILE A 10 -10.18 11.38 -5.30
N THR A 11 -8.97 11.04 -5.76
CA THR A 11 -8.66 9.67 -6.22
C THR A 11 -8.49 8.73 -5.05
N HIS A 12 -9.11 7.54 -5.13
CA HIS A 12 -8.94 6.48 -4.16
C HIS A 12 -8.23 5.26 -4.76
N THR A 13 -8.57 4.92 -6.01
CA THR A 13 -7.91 3.86 -6.79
C THR A 13 -7.87 4.27 -8.25
N THR A 14 -6.87 3.79 -8.98
CA THR A 14 -6.76 3.97 -10.43
C THR A 14 -6.79 2.62 -11.17
N ALA A 15 -7.03 1.53 -10.46
CA ALA A 15 -6.87 0.17 -10.98
C ALA A 15 -8.16 -0.49 -11.49
N SER A 16 -9.33 0.12 -11.29
CA SER A 16 -10.59 -0.46 -11.76
C SER A 16 -11.02 0.12 -13.10
N GLN A 17 -11.61 -0.72 -13.95
CA GLN A 17 -12.18 -0.31 -15.24
C GLN A 17 -13.11 0.91 -15.08
N HIS A 18 -14.03 0.85 -14.11
CA HIS A 18 -14.98 1.92 -13.87
C HIS A 18 -14.32 3.29 -13.57
N VAL A 19 -13.20 3.29 -12.83
CA VAL A 19 -12.46 4.52 -12.51
C VAL A 19 -11.71 5.04 -13.74
N MET A 20 -11.10 4.16 -14.53
CA MET A 20 -10.44 4.54 -15.79
C MET A 20 -11.43 5.09 -16.81
N ASP A 21 -12.60 4.47 -16.93
CA ASP A 21 -13.71 4.98 -17.76
C ASP A 21 -14.19 6.34 -17.25
N GLY A 22 -14.25 6.54 -15.93
CA GLY A 22 -14.56 7.82 -15.30
C GLY A 22 -13.59 8.93 -15.71
N PHE A 23 -12.28 8.68 -15.69
CA PHE A 23 -11.28 9.65 -16.16
C PHE A 23 -11.40 9.93 -17.66
N SER A 24 -11.59 8.90 -18.48
CA SER A 24 -11.80 9.05 -19.93
C SER A 24 -13.01 9.92 -20.23
N SER A 25 -14.09 9.74 -19.48
CA SER A 25 -15.35 10.46 -19.69
C SER A 25 -15.30 11.95 -19.34
N LEU A 26 -14.30 12.40 -18.55
CA LEU A 26 -14.11 13.82 -18.24
C LEU A 26 -13.97 14.68 -19.52
N LEU A 27 -13.46 14.11 -20.60
CA LEU A 27 -13.28 14.80 -21.89
C LEU A 27 -14.60 15.12 -22.61
N THR A 28 -15.68 14.46 -22.23
CA THR A 28 -17.02 14.62 -22.84
C THR A 28 -18.08 15.10 -21.83
N HIS A 29 -17.71 15.20 -20.55
CA HIS A 29 -18.58 15.73 -19.51
C HIS A 29 -18.43 17.24 -19.35
N PRO A 30 -19.43 17.93 -18.81
CA PRO A 30 -19.42 19.38 -18.63
C PRO A 30 -18.59 19.79 -17.41
N VAL A 31 -17.32 19.41 -17.40
CA VAL A 31 -16.35 19.83 -16.37
C VAL A 31 -15.78 21.20 -16.70
N MET A 32 -15.46 21.96 -15.68
CA MET A 32 -15.00 23.32 -15.80
C MET A 32 -13.52 23.43 -15.40
N PRO A 33 -12.76 24.42 -15.92
CA PRO A 33 -11.34 24.59 -15.56
C PRO A 33 -11.06 24.89 -14.09
N TRP A 34 -12.07 25.26 -13.33
CA TRP A 34 -11.99 25.49 -11.87
C TRP A 34 -12.40 24.28 -11.03
N ASP A 35 -12.89 23.20 -11.67
CA ASP A 35 -13.09 21.93 -10.99
C ASP A 35 -11.75 21.26 -10.74
N ALA A 36 -11.68 20.36 -9.76
CA ALA A 36 -10.44 19.65 -9.47
C ALA A 36 -10.69 18.20 -9.05
N ILE A 37 -9.74 17.34 -9.42
CA ILE A 37 -9.64 15.98 -8.89
C ILE A 37 -8.25 15.83 -8.25
N ILE A 38 -8.23 15.73 -6.94
CA ILE A 38 -7.01 15.55 -6.16
C ILE A 38 -6.39 14.20 -6.50
N CYS A 39 -5.15 14.23 -6.96
CA CYS A 39 -4.29 13.07 -7.10
C CYS A 39 -3.51 12.88 -5.79
N THR A 40 -3.59 11.70 -5.19
CA THR A 40 -2.96 11.46 -3.88
C THR A 40 -1.45 11.24 -3.97
N SER A 41 -0.91 11.03 -5.18
CA SER A 41 0.52 10.78 -5.43
C SER A 41 0.89 11.10 -6.87
N ASN A 42 2.19 11.14 -7.17
CA ASN A 42 2.71 11.29 -8.53
C ASN A 42 2.27 10.13 -9.43
N CYS A 43 2.30 8.89 -8.96
CA CYS A 43 1.88 7.74 -9.77
C CYS A 43 0.40 7.80 -10.15
N VAL A 44 -0.45 8.37 -9.31
CA VAL A 44 -1.86 8.61 -9.64
C VAL A 44 -1.99 9.66 -10.72
N LEU A 45 -1.28 10.79 -10.60
CA LEU A 45 -1.30 11.83 -11.63
C LEU A 45 -0.81 11.29 -12.98
N ASP A 46 0.25 10.50 -13.00
CA ASP A 46 0.78 9.86 -14.21
C ASP A 46 -0.26 8.96 -14.87
N THR A 47 -0.92 8.11 -14.07
CA THR A 47 -1.97 7.22 -14.57
C THR A 47 -3.15 8.00 -15.14
N VAL A 48 -3.66 9.00 -14.41
CA VAL A 48 -4.76 9.86 -14.87
C VAL A 48 -4.37 10.56 -16.17
N THR A 49 -3.16 11.09 -16.24
CA THR A 49 -2.65 11.80 -17.44
C THR A 49 -2.55 10.87 -18.64
N LYS A 50 -2.05 9.64 -18.45
CA LYS A 50 -1.97 8.63 -19.54
C LYS A 50 -3.35 8.30 -20.08
N VAL A 51 -4.31 7.97 -19.18
CA VAL A 51 -5.69 7.65 -19.58
C VAL A 51 -6.34 8.80 -20.34
N ILE A 52 -6.22 10.03 -19.85
CA ILE A 52 -6.79 11.22 -20.49
C ILE A 52 -6.13 11.48 -21.86
N ASN A 53 -4.82 11.37 -21.96
CA ASN A 53 -4.12 11.60 -23.22
C ASN A 53 -4.47 10.54 -24.26
N SER A 54 -4.52 9.27 -23.89
CA SER A 54 -4.96 8.18 -24.77
C SER A 54 -6.37 8.44 -25.31
N GLN A 55 -7.29 8.85 -24.45
CA GLN A 55 -8.66 9.15 -24.86
C GLN A 55 -8.75 10.42 -25.71
N LYS A 56 -7.93 11.45 -25.42
CA LYS A 56 -7.84 12.65 -26.28
C LYS A 56 -7.43 12.28 -27.71
N ASP A 57 -6.41 11.45 -27.84
CA ASP A 57 -5.91 11.05 -29.16
C ASP A 57 -6.97 10.23 -29.90
N TYR A 58 -7.62 9.30 -29.23
CA TYR A 58 -8.77 8.59 -29.81
C TYR A 58 -9.87 9.54 -30.31
N LEU A 59 -10.28 10.54 -29.51
CA LEU A 59 -11.34 11.47 -29.86
C LEU A 59 -10.91 12.41 -31.04
N LYS A 60 -9.64 12.82 -31.10
CA LYS A 60 -9.12 13.58 -32.24
C LYS A 60 -9.17 12.76 -33.52
N ASP A 61 -8.66 11.54 -33.47
CA ASP A 61 -8.56 10.68 -34.65
C ASP A 61 -9.92 10.20 -35.13
N LYS A 62 -10.79 9.80 -34.21
CA LYS A 62 -12.08 9.20 -34.53
C LYS A 62 -13.18 10.22 -34.84
N LEU A 63 -13.18 11.35 -34.14
CA LEU A 63 -14.26 12.34 -34.20
C LEU A 63 -13.78 13.72 -34.69
N GLY A 64 -12.50 13.92 -34.93
CA GLY A 64 -11.95 15.22 -35.31
C GLY A 64 -12.06 16.29 -34.22
N ALA A 65 -12.10 15.88 -32.92
CA ALA A 65 -12.21 16.81 -31.80
C ALA A 65 -10.99 17.76 -31.76
N LYS A 66 -11.24 19.07 -31.60
CA LYS A 66 -10.20 20.11 -31.68
C LYS A 66 -9.85 20.72 -30.34
N SER A 67 -10.75 20.67 -29.36
CA SER A 67 -10.58 21.27 -28.00
C SER A 67 -11.20 20.42 -26.93
N PHE A 68 -10.63 20.48 -25.73
CA PHE A 68 -11.09 19.76 -24.56
C PHE A 68 -11.05 20.68 -23.35
N SER A 69 -12.10 20.66 -22.53
CA SER A 69 -12.07 21.23 -21.19
C SER A 69 -11.72 20.13 -20.20
N LEU A 70 -10.85 20.42 -19.27
CA LEU A 70 -10.45 19.49 -18.22
C LEU A 70 -10.45 20.18 -16.86
N PRO A 71 -10.73 19.46 -15.78
CA PRO A 71 -10.52 19.94 -14.44
C PRO A 71 -9.00 19.99 -14.12
N GLN A 72 -8.66 20.59 -12.99
CA GLN A 72 -7.32 20.59 -12.45
C GLN A 72 -7.00 19.23 -11.79
N PHE A 73 -5.73 18.85 -11.76
CA PHE A 73 -5.26 17.61 -11.11
C PHE A 73 -4.13 17.92 -10.11
N PRO A 74 -4.44 18.61 -8.99
CA PRO A 74 -3.43 18.91 -7.97
C PRO A 74 -2.98 17.64 -7.26
N ILE A 75 -1.67 17.54 -6.94
CA ILE A 75 -1.16 16.50 -6.06
C ILE A 75 -1.32 16.99 -4.61
N ILE A 76 -2.17 16.29 -3.86
CA ILE A 76 -2.37 16.53 -2.43
C ILE A 76 -2.30 15.18 -1.74
N PRO A 77 -1.17 14.87 -1.04
CA PRO A 77 -0.99 13.59 -0.39
C PRO A 77 -1.97 13.41 0.78
N LEU A 78 -2.27 12.14 1.07
CA LEU A 78 -3.00 11.79 2.29
C LEU A 78 -2.08 11.96 3.51
N GLY A 79 -2.67 12.07 4.68
CA GLY A 79 -1.96 12.16 5.94
C GLY A 79 -2.42 11.15 6.97
N VAL A 80 -1.61 10.96 7.99
CA VAL A 80 -1.96 10.24 9.23
C VAL A 80 -1.86 11.20 10.41
N ASP A 81 -2.63 10.96 11.45
CA ASP A 81 -2.47 11.67 12.72
C ASP A 81 -1.29 11.04 13.48
N PRO A 82 -0.14 11.71 13.60
CA PRO A 82 1.02 11.12 14.25
C PRO A 82 0.79 10.87 15.75
N ILE A 83 -0.05 11.69 16.41
CA ILE A 83 -0.35 11.53 17.84
C ILE A 83 -1.06 10.21 18.10
N TYR A 84 -1.95 9.80 17.19
CA TYR A 84 -2.66 8.52 17.32
C TYR A 84 -1.74 7.30 17.25
N PHE A 85 -0.61 7.43 16.56
CA PHE A 85 0.38 6.36 16.38
C PHE A 85 1.62 6.52 17.27
N GLU A 86 1.66 7.53 18.13
CA GLU A 86 2.76 7.71 19.06
C GLU A 86 2.78 6.61 20.11
N LEU A 87 3.83 5.80 20.09
CA LEU A 87 3.99 4.62 20.94
C LEU A 87 5.25 4.77 21.80
N ASN A 88 5.16 4.32 23.05
CA ASN A 88 6.27 4.38 24.01
C ASN A 88 6.74 2.97 24.42
N GLU A 89 7.80 2.90 25.21
CA GLU A 89 8.38 1.63 25.68
C GLU A 89 7.41 0.79 26.53
N GLU A 90 6.49 1.42 27.25
CA GLU A 90 5.46 0.72 28.03
C GLU A 90 4.46 0.04 27.08
N ASN A 91 4.03 0.76 26.02
CA ASN A 91 3.18 0.18 24.97
C ASN A 91 3.87 -1.02 24.31
N LYS A 92 5.16 -0.88 23.96
CA LYS A 92 5.97 -1.95 23.37
C LYS A 92 6.08 -3.17 24.30
N SER A 93 6.46 -2.95 25.52
CA SER A 93 6.60 -4.03 26.52
C SER A 93 5.29 -4.78 26.75
N SER A 94 4.19 -4.05 26.92
CA SER A 94 2.85 -4.62 27.10
C SER A 94 2.39 -5.40 25.87
N ALA A 95 2.57 -4.84 24.67
CA ALA A 95 2.19 -5.48 23.43
C ALA A 95 2.98 -6.77 23.18
N ARG A 96 4.32 -6.75 23.39
CA ARG A 96 5.17 -7.95 23.27
C ARG A 96 4.77 -9.04 24.24
N LYS A 97 4.46 -8.70 25.51
CA LYS A 97 3.95 -9.65 26.49
C LYS A 97 2.64 -10.31 26.04
N ASN A 98 1.69 -9.51 25.55
CA ASN A 98 0.40 -10.00 25.07
C ASN A 98 0.53 -10.94 23.88
N LEU A 99 1.48 -10.64 22.96
CA LEU A 99 1.74 -11.44 21.76
C LEU A 99 2.77 -12.56 21.99
N LYS A 100 3.27 -12.72 23.22
CA LYS A 100 4.28 -13.73 23.62
C LYS A 100 5.59 -13.60 22.82
N ILE A 101 6.02 -12.37 22.59
CA ILE A 101 7.27 -12.03 21.90
C ILE A 101 8.35 -11.77 22.95
N GLY A 102 9.48 -12.46 22.85
CA GLY A 102 10.62 -12.28 23.76
C GLY A 102 11.27 -10.91 23.64
N GLN A 103 11.88 -10.42 24.71
CA GLN A 103 12.53 -9.08 24.72
C GLN A 103 13.64 -8.96 23.68
N ASN A 104 14.39 -10.03 23.44
CA ASN A 104 15.53 -10.06 22.50
C ASN A 104 15.13 -10.54 21.09
N ASP A 105 13.88 -10.95 20.90
CA ASP A 105 13.38 -11.40 19.60
C ASP A 105 13.17 -10.20 18.65
N ILE A 106 13.11 -10.48 17.37
CA ILE A 106 12.84 -9.49 16.34
C ILE A 106 11.39 -9.62 15.91
N ALA A 107 10.62 -8.55 16.02
CA ALA A 107 9.24 -8.50 15.58
C ALA A 107 9.09 -7.64 14.33
N ILE A 108 8.50 -8.21 13.30
CA ILE A 108 8.27 -7.57 12.00
C ILE A 108 6.77 -7.52 11.76
N VAL A 109 6.23 -6.36 11.36
CA VAL A 109 4.81 -6.20 11.09
C VAL A 109 4.52 -5.87 9.64
N PHE A 110 3.49 -6.51 9.11
CA PHE A 110 2.76 -6.12 7.91
C PHE A 110 1.35 -5.70 8.31
N VAL A 111 0.86 -4.58 7.78
CA VAL A 111 -0.52 -4.12 7.97
C VAL A 111 -1.20 -3.96 6.62
N GLY A 112 -2.31 -4.66 6.40
CA GLY A 112 -3.06 -4.56 5.15
C GLY A 112 -3.95 -5.76 4.88
N ARG A 113 -4.71 -5.71 3.79
CA ARG A 113 -5.48 -6.88 3.34
C ARG A 113 -4.55 -8.05 3.04
N LEU A 114 -4.87 -9.22 3.57
CA LEU A 114 -4.11 -10.44 3.30
C LEU A 114 -4.69 -11.09 2.04
N SER A 115 -4.17 -10.63 0.89
CA SER A 115 -4.70 -10.98 -0.42
C SER A 115 -3.60 -10.93 -1.48
N PHE A 116 -3.44 -12.01 -2.22
CA PHE A 116 -2.42 -12.15 -3.28
C PHE A 116 -2.61 -11.14 -4.41
N HIS A 117 -3.85 -10.94 -4.84
CA HIS A 117 -4.19 -10.10 -5.99
C HIS A 117 -4.43 -8.63 -5.66
N ALA A 118 -4.68 -8.31 -4.38
CA ALA A 118 -5.05 -6.94 -3.99
C ALA A 118 -4.00 -6.23 -3.14
N LYS A 119 -2.92 -6.92 -2.78
CA LYS A 119 -1.77 -6.34 -2.07
C LYS A 119 -0.47 -6.92 -2.58
N SER A 120 -0.03 -8.05 -2.04
CA SER A 120 1.20 -8.71 -2.46
C SER A 120 1.15 -10.20 -2.15
N HIS A 121 1.88 -10.98 -2.93
CA HIS A 121 2.12 -12.37 -2.59
C HIS A 121 3.12 -12.43 -1.42
N PRO A 122 2.83 -13.14 -0.32
CA PRO A 122 3.70 -13.15 0.87
C PRO A 122 5.02 -13.92 0.67
N PHE A 123 5.14 -14.69 -0.41
CA PHE A 123 6.26 -15.60 -0.67
C PHE A 123 7.64 -14.92 -0.58
N PRO A 124 7.90 -13.78 -1.23
CA PRO A 124 9.21 -13.12 -1.13
C PRO A 124 9.58 -12.75 0.30
N MET A 125 8.59 -12.25 1.07
CA MET A 125 8.77 -11.91 2.48
C MET A 125 9.08 -13.15 3.31
N TYR A 126 8.33 -14.25 3.15
CA TYR A 126 8.55 -15.49 3.87
C TYR A 126 9.94 -16.07 3.61
N LEU A 127 10.37 -16.10 2.34
CA LEU A 127 11.72 -16.56 1.97
C LEU A 127 12.82 -15.70 2.58
N ALA A 128 12.67 -14.39 2.52
CA ALA A 128 13.65 -13.47 3.09
C ALA A 128 13.79 -13.66 4.60
N LEU A 129 12.68 -13.73 5.32
CA LEU A 129 12.67 -13.90 6.77
C LEU A 129 13.23 -15.25 7.19
N GLU A 130 12.90 -16.34 6.51
CA GLU A 130 13.46 -17.67 6.77
C GLU A 130 14.97 -17.70 6.56
N ARG A 131 15.47 -17.00 5.53
CA ARG A 131 16.90 -16.88 5.30
C ARG A 131 17.58 -16.11 6.42
N ILE A 132 17.03 -14.96 6.82
CA ILE A 132 17.57 -14.16 7.91
C ILE A 132 17.56 -14.95 9.22
N GLN A 133 16.49 -15.70 9.52
CA GLN A 133 16.40 -16.50 10.74
C GLN A 133 17.55 -17.53 10.86
N LYS A 134 18.00 -18.10 9.74
CA LYS A 134 19.11 -19.07 9.73
C LYS A 134 20.46 -18.43 10.05
N ASP A 135 20.59 -17.13 9.76
CA ASP A 135 21.82 -16.37 10.02
C ASP A 135 21.83 -15.70 11.41
N LEU A 136 20.70 -15.76 12.13
CA LEU A 136 20.60 -15.20 13.48
C LEU A 136 21.17 -16.16 14.54
N PRO A 137 21.63 -15.62 15.69
CA PRO A 137 21.95 -16.43 16.85
C PRO A 137 20.77 -17.29 17.31
N ASN A 138 21.04 -18.48 17.80
CA ASN A 138 20.02 -19.48 18.18
C ASN A 138 19.06 -19.01 19.29
N ASP A 139 19.45 -18.01 20.09
CA ASP A 139 18.65 -17.41 21.16
C ASP A 139 17.71 -16.30 20.68
N LYS A 140 17.75 -15.94 19.37
CA LYS A 140 16.90 -14.92 18.76
C LYS A 140 15.91 -15.53 17.78
N LYS A 141 14.67 -15.09 17.86
CA LYS A 141 13.58 -15.52 16.96
C LYS A 141 13.00 -14.34 16.23
N ILE A 142 12.60 -14.60 14.98
CA ILE A 142 11.79 -13.65 14.20
C ILE A 142 10.33 -13.99 14.38
N HIS A 143 9.54 -12.96 14.70
CA HIS A 143 8.09 -12.98 14.73
C HIS A 143 7.57 -12.14 13.58
N LEU A 144 6.75 -12.72 12.72
CA LEU A 144 6.05 -11.99 11.67
C LEU A 144 4.60 -11.79 12.08
N ILE A 145 4.23 -10.55 12.34
CA ILE A 145 2.87 -10.14 12.68
C ILE A 145 2.18 -9.67 11.41
N GLN A 146 1.19 -10.41 10.94
CA GLN A 146 0.39 -10.05 9.79
C GLN A 146 -0.97 -9.54 10.26
N THR A 147 -1.11 -8.22 10.31
CA THR A 147 -2.32 -7.53 10.78
C THR A 147 -3.18 -7.15 9.61
N GLY A 148 -4.29 -7.88 9.44
CA GLY A 148 -5.16 -7.68 8.29
C GLY A 148 -6.38 -8.58 8.37
N TRP A 149 -7.00 -8.80 7.21
CA TRP A 149 -8.12 -9.74 7.09
C TRP A 149 -8.02 -10.49 5.77
N PHE A 150 -8.52 -11.71 5.79
CA PHE A 150 -8.66 -12.54 4.61
C PHE A 150 -10.06 -12.37 4.02
N ALA A 151 -10.16 -12.39 2.68
CA ALA A 151 -11.45 -12.31 2.01
C ALA A 151 -12.31 -13.57 2.22
N ASN A 152 -11.65 -14.72 2.41
CA ASN A 152 -12.29 -16.01 2.67
C ASN A 152 -11.28 -17.01 3.27
N ASP A 153 -11.80 -18.17 3.72
CA ASP A 153 -10.98 -19.21 4.34
C ASP A 153 -10.00 -19.87 3.37
N HIS A 154 -10.30 -19.89 2.07
CA HIS A 154 -9.38 -20.45 1.07
C HIS A 154 -8.08 -19.64 1.03
N ILE A 155 -8.17 -18.31 0.98
CA ILE A 155 -7.00 -17.42 1.01
C ILE A 155 -6.26 -17.55 2.34
N LYS A 156 -7.00 -17.60 3.47
CA LYS A 156 -6.40 -17.81 4.78
C LYS A 156 -5.56 -19.10 4.83
N ASN A 157 -6.16 -20.20 4.43
CA ASN A 157 -5.49 -21.51 4.41
C ASN A 157 -4.26 -21.52 3.48
N ALA A 158 -4.34 -20.81 2.34
CA ALA A 158 -3.21 -20.68 1.44
C ALA A 158 -2.05 -19.92 2.12
N PHE A 159 -2.29 -18.78 2.76
CA PHE A 159 -1.28 -18.04 3.51
C PHE A 159 -0.62 -18.88 4.61
N GLU A 160 -1.45 -19.56 5.44
CA GLU A 160 -0.94 -20.39 6.54
C GLU A 160 -0.15 -21.62 6.05
N ASN A 161 -0.62 -22.28 5.00
CA ASN A 161 0.05 -23.46 4.43
C ASN A 161 1.36 -23.10 3.73
N GLU A 162 1.38 -22.00 2.97
CA GLU A 162 2.61 -21.53 2.34
C GLU A 162 3.64 -21.10 3.39
N ALA A 163 3.21 -20.40 4.42
CA ALA A 163 4.10 -20.03 5.51
C ALA A 163 4.75 -21.25 6.18
N LYS A 164 3.97 -22.29 6.51
CA LYS A 164 4.50 -23.53 7.09
C LYS A 164 5.55 -24.22 6.23
N LYS A 165 5.42 -24.12 4.90
CA LYS A 165 6.37 -24.74 3.96
C LYS A 165 7.63 -23.90 3.79
N ILE A 166 7.48 -22.57 3.70
CA ILE A 166 8.52 -21.66 3.24
C ILE A 166 9.31 -21.08 4.41
N CYS A 167 8.65 -20.76 5.51
CA CYS A 167 9.27 -20.18 6.68
C CYS A 167 8.91 -20.92 7.99
N PRO A 168 9.24 -22.21 8.09
CA PRO A 168 8.89 -23.05 9.24
C PRO A 168 9.54 -22.59 10.55
N ASN A 169 10.63 -21.80 10.50
CA ASN A 169 11.34 -21.31 11.67
C ASN A 169 10.88 -19.91 12.11
N ILE A 170 9.96 -19.28 11.37
CA ILE A 170 9.39 -17.98 11.72
C ILE A 170 8.12 -18.17 12.56
N ASN A 171 8.02 -17.42 13.66
CA ASN A 171 6.80 -17.39 14.46
C ASN A 171 5.77 -16.44 13.81
N LEU A 172 4.68 -17.01 13.29
CA LEU A 172 3.64 -16.26 12.60
C LEU A 172 2.49 -15.91 13.53
N ILE A 173 2.10 -14.64 13.53
CA ILE A 173 1.01 -14.10 14.31
C ILE A 173 0.04 -13.40 13.36
N PHE A 174 -1.20 -13.87 13.30
CA PHE A 174 -2.26 -13.21 12.50
C PHE A 174 -3.19 -12.44 13.44
N LEU A 175 -3.40 -11.16 13.17
CA LEU A 175 -4.31 -10.30 13.91
C LEU A 175 -5.36 -9.70 12.97
N ASP A 176 -6.59 -9.52 13.46
CA ASP A 176 -7.64 -8.85 12.68
C ASP A 176 -7.38 -7.35 12.60
N GLY A 177 -6.92 -6.89 11.44
CA GLY A 177 -6.59 -5.48 11.19
C GLY A 177 -7.80 -4.54 11.15
N ARG A 178 -9.04 -5.05 11.17
CA ARG A 178 -10.26 -4.23 11.33
C ARG A 178 -10.44 -3.77 12.77
N ASN A 179 -9.80 -4.43 13.72
CA ASN A 179 -9.75 -4.02 15.12
C ASN A 179 -8.57 -3.06 15.33
N GLN A 180 -8.88 -1.79 15.57
CA GLN A 180 -7.88 -0.73 15.73
C GLN A 180 -6.92 -0.98 16.90
N ASN A 181 -7.41 -1.56 18.02
CA ASN A 181 -6.56 -1.87 19.16
C ASN A 181 -5.54 -2.96 18.82
N LEU A 182 -5.94 -3.98 18.06
CA LEU A 182 -5.01 -5.02 17.58
C LEU A 182 -4.01 -4.46 16.57
N LYS A 183 -4.42 -3.50 15.73
CA LYS A 183 -3.50 -2.80 14.82
C LYS A 183 -2.46 -2.01 15.59
N LEU A 184 -2.86 -1.18 16.55
CA LEU A 184 -1.92 -0.44 17.40
C LEU A 184 -1.01 -1.39 18.21
N GLN A 185 -1.55 -2.48 18.74
CA GLN A 185 -0.77 -3.48 19.46
C GLN A 185 0.28 -4.13 18.54
N SER A 186 -0.05 -4.43 17.29
CA SER A 186 0.90 -5.01 16.34
C SER A 186 2.04 -4.04 16.00
N LEU A 187 1.73 -2.76 15.81
CA LEU A 187 2.73 -1.72 15.58
C LEU A 187 3.63 -1.54 16.82
N ALA A 188 3.02 -1.45 18.01
CA ALA A 188 3.76 -1.29 19.26
C ALA A 188 4.72 -2.45 19.55
N ALA A 189 4.33 -3.70 19.26
CA ALA A 189 5.17 -4.87 19.52
C ALA A 189 6.38 -4.98 18.59
N SER A 190 6.37 -4.26 17.46
CA SER A 190 7.28 -4.50 16.35
C SER A 190 8.55 -3.64 16.40
N ASP A 191 9.55 -4.09 15.65
CA ASP A 191 10.82 -3.41 15.45
C ASP A 191 10.97 -2.88 14.02
N ILE A 192 10.28 -3.50 13.06
CA ILE A 192 10.36 -3.15 11.63
C ILE A 192 8.96 -3.28 11.01
N PHE A 193 8.60 -2.32 10.19
CA PHE A 193 7.42 -2.39 9.32
C PHE A 193 7.83 -2.87 7.92
N VAL A 194 7.11 -3.86 7.36
CA VAL A 194 7.36 -4.38 6.00
C VAL A 194 6.10 -4.33 5.18
N SER A 195 6.17 -3.77 3.97
CA SER A 195 5.11 -3.86 2.97
C SER A 195 5.69 -4.03 1.58
N LEU A 196 5.67 -5.26 1.07
CA LEU A 196 6.15 -5.60 -0.27
C LEU A 196 4.99 -5.59 -1.29
N SER A 197 4.10 -4.60 -1.19
CA SER A 197 2.99 -4.43 -2.12
C SER A 197 3.51 -4.01 -3.50
N ASP A 198 3.13 -4.78 -4.52
CA ASP A 198 3.49 -4.57 -5.92
C ASP A 198 2.25 -4.48 -6.82
N ASN A 199 1.10 -4.25 -6.22
CA ASN A 199 -0.18 -4.18 -6.91
C ASN A 199 -0.48 -2.76 -7.39
N ILE A 200 -1.05 -2.64 -8.59
CA ILE A 200 -1.43 -1.34 -9.19
C ILE A 200 -2.48 -0.56 -8.37
N GLN A 201 -3.15 -1.20 -7.42
CA GLN A 201 -4.08 -0.54 -6.49
C GLN A 201 -3.38 0.26 -5.38
N GLU A 202 -2.06 0.11 -5.20
CA GLU A 202 -1.32 0.85 -4.17
C GLU A 202 -1.01 2.26 -4.63
N THR A 203 -2.00 3.14 -4.52
CA THR A 203 -1.94 4.51 -5.05
C THR A 203 -1.21 5.49 -4.14
N PHE A 204 -1.09 5.21 -2.84
CA PHE A 204 -0.44 6.10 -1.87
C PHE A 204 0.36 5.35 -0.80
N GLY A 205 -0.31 4.47 -0.03
CA GLY A 205 0.33 3.69 1.03
C GLY A 205 0.24 4.36 2.41
N LEU A 206 -0.95 4.40 2.99
CA LEU A 206 -1.14 4.90 4.35
C LEU A 206 -0.44 4.04 5.41
N THR A 207 -0.40 2.71 5.22
CA THR A 207 0.13 1.81 6.24
C THR A 207 1.63 1.93 6.50
N PRO A 208 2.51 2.20 5.51
CA PRO A 208 3.89 2.61 5.78
C PRO A 208 4.00 3.91 6.57
N LEU A 209 3.12 4.90 6.31
CA LEU A 209 3.09 6.13 7.10
C LEU A 209 2.68 5.88 8.55
N GLU A 210 1.70 4.98 8.78
CA GLU A 210 1.32 4.53 10.13
C GLU A 210 2.50 3.86 10.85
N GLY A 211 3.27 3.02 10.13
CA GLY A 211 4.50 2.42 10.64
C GLY A 211 5.55 3.47 11.04
N MET A 212 5.81 4.45 10.17
CA MET A 212 6.75 5.55 10.47
C MET A 212 6.26 6.42 11.63
N ALA A 213 4.96 6.74 11.69
CA ALA A 213 4.38 7.48 12.81
C ALA A 213 4.47 6.71 14.14
N SER A 214 4.54 5.37 14.08
CA SER A 214 4.80 4.50 15.23
C SER A 214 6.30 4.36 15.57
N GLY A 215 7.18 5.10 14.89
CA GLY A 215 8.63 5.05 15.11
C GLY A 215 9.34 3.85 14.50
N LEU A 216 8.69 3.11 13.59
CA LEU A 216 9.27 1.92 12.96
C LEU A 216 10.02 2.28 11.68
N PRO A 217 11.24 1.77 11.46
CA PRO A 217 11.86 1.78 10.15
C PRO A 217 11.02 0.94 9.18
N VAL A 218 10.90 1.42 7.94
CA VAL A 218 10.04 0.80 6.92
C VAL A 218 10.87 0.11 5.85
N VAL A 219 10.49 -1.11 5.48
CA VAL A 219 10.94 -1.78 4.27
C VAL A 219 9.74 -1.91 3.33
N ALA A 220 9.81 -1.23 2.20
CA ALA A 220 8.72 -1.19 1.23
C ALA A 220 9.24 -1.45 -0.19
N THR A 221 8.35 -1.81 -1.12
CA THR A 221 8.71 -1.88 -2.53
C THR A 221 8.93 -0.49 -3.11
N ASP A 222 9.89 -0.35 -4.01
CA ASP A 222 10.05 0.83 -4.88
C ASP A 222 8.94 0.84 -5.94
N TRP A 223 7.71 1.10 -5.47
CA TRP A 223 6.50 0.91 -6.26
C TRP A 223 5.45 1.99 -5.98
N ASN A 224 4.88 2.51 -7.05
CA ASN A 224 3.72 3.41 -7.02
C ASN A 224 3.80 4.48 -5.91
N GLY A 225 2.76 4.59 -5.08
CA GLY A 225 2.65 5.60 -4.03
C GLY A 225 3.69 5.48 -2.91
N TYR A 226 4.35 4.33 -2.74
CA TYR A 226 5.42 4.19 -1.75
C TYR A 226 6.64 5.06 -2.08
N ARG A 227 6.89 5.34 -3.38
CA ARG A 227 7.93 6.26 -3.82
C ARG A 227 7.74 7.69 -3.32
N ASP A 228 6.49 8.08 -3.10
CA ASP A 228 6.16 9.42 -2.61
C ASP A 228 6.16 9.49 -1.08
N THR A 229 6.07 8.35 -0.39
CA THR A 229 5.88 8.30 1.07
C THR A 229 7.12 7.85 1.82
N VAL A 230 7.97 6.99 1.24
CA VAL A 230 9.17 6.44 1.88
C VAL A 230 10.42 6.98 1.18
N ARG A 231 11.28 7.66 1.92
CA ARG A 231 12.57 8.11 1.40
C ARG A 231 13.62 7.03 1.65
N ASP A 232 14.16 6.48 0.56
CA ASP A 232 15.16 5.42 0.64
C ASP A 232 16.40 5.84 1.43
N ASN A 233 16.89 4.94 2.29
CA ASN A 233 18.01 5.17 3.21
C ASN A 233 17.83 6.33 4.22
N LYS A 234 16.60 6.83 4.43
CA LYS A 234 16.27 7.85 5.43
C LYS A 234 15.17 7.39 6.38
N ASP A 235 13.99 7.10 5.83
CA ASP A 235 12.82 6.64 6.61
C ASP A 235 12.77 5.11 6.63
N GLY A 236 13.50 4.46 5.74
CA GLY A 236 13.52 3.02 5.56
C GLY A 236 14.29 2.63 4.31
N PHE A 237 13.94 1.49 3.73
CA PHE A 237 14.56 0.95 2.52
C PHE A 237 13.51 0.64 1.47
N LEU A 238 13.79 1.04 0.22
CA LEU A 238 12.98 0.69 -0.93
C LEU A 238 13.56 -0.51 -1.66
N VAL A 239 12.75 -1.57 -1.81
CA VAL A 239 13.12 -2.78 -2.53
C VAL A 239 12.80 -2.61 -4.01
N PRO A 240 13.78 -2.71 -4.91
CA PRO A 240 13.54 -2.62 -6.35
C PRO A 240 12.47 -3.59 -6.80
N THR A 241 11.49 -3.09 -7.56
CA THR A 241 10.32 -3.86 -8.01
C THR A 241 10.17 -3.69 -9.51
N TYR A 242 9.97 -4.80 -10.20
CA TYR A 242 9.87 -4.85 -11.66
C TYR A 242 8.45 -5.24 -12.06
N THR A 243 7.97 -4.61 -13.12
CA THR A 243 6.72 -4.99 -13.79
C THR A 243 6.98 -5.21 -15.28
N LEU A 244 6.07 -5.89 -15.93
CA LEU A 244 6.10 -6.01 -17.38
C LEU A 244 5.93 -4.63 -18.03
N PRO A 245 6.58 -4.35 -19.16
CA PRO A 245 6.33 -3.15 -19.94
C PRO A 245 4.85 -3.02 -20.33
N GLU A 246 4.41 -1.78 -20.51
CA GLU A 246 3.05 -1.49 -20.97
C GLU A 246 2.72 -2.24 -22.26
N GLY A 247 1.52 -2.82 -22.35
CA GLY A 247 1.08 -3.62 -23.50
C GLY A 247 1.42 -5.10 -23.46
N ASN A 248 2.18 -5.56 -22.45
CA ASN A 248 2.50 -7.01 -22.30
C ASN A 248 1.57 -7.75 -21.33
N LEU A 249 0.49 -7.13 -20.88
CA LEU A 249 -0.51 -7.73 -19.99
C LEU A 249 -1.71 -8.29 -20.76
N GLU A 250 -1.54 -8.63 -22.04
CA GLU A 250 -2.55 -9.38 -22.77
C GLU A 250 -2.43 -10.86 -22.42
N GLY A 251 -3.25 -11.27 -21.46
CA GLY A 251 -3.41 -12.64 -21.05
C GLY A 251 -4.83 -12.90 -20.62
#